data_51770f72f9af4877673f67edc407ff25
#
_entry.id   51770f72f9af4877673f67edc407ff25
#
_cell.length_a   1.000
_cell.length_b   1.000
_cell.length_c   1.000
_cell.angle_alpha   90.00
_cell.angle_beta   90.00
_cell.angle_gamma   90.00
#
_symmetry.space_group_name_H-M   'P 1'
#
loop_
_entity.id
_entity.type
_entity.pdbx_description
1 polymer ?
#
loop_
_entity_poly.entity_id
_entity_poly.type
_entity_poly.pdbx_seq_one_letter_code
_entity_poly.pdbx_strand_id
1 'polypeptide(L)'
;MGEVRHLAEIVLWARDMDRMLWFYRDLFGLELFSPPDFPNRFLRAGPGEGSIPEMIVLIPHPDPEGAFADQKEVRPLHHLAFNVGADDYDRLEQKCRDAGLEVRGGVHPILPVRTFYVDDPEGNEVEIMAPA
;
A
#
# COMPACT_ATOMS: atom_id res chain seq x y z
N MET A 1 -4.07 27.07 1.40
CA MET A 1 -4.07 25.72 2.00
C MET A 1 -4.50 25.81 3.44
N GLY A 2 -5.20 24.83 3.95
CA GLY A 2 -5.60 24.78 5.35
C GLY A 2 -4.47 24.30 6.26
N GLU A 3 -4.85 23.86 7.46
CA GLU A 3 -3.91 23.48 8.51
C GLU A 3 -3.34 22.06 8.32
N VAL A 4 -4.01 21.20 7.53
CA VAL A 4 -3.52 19.83 7.26
C VAL A 4 -2.28 19.91 6.37
N ARG A 5 -1.18 19.26 6.82
CA ARG A 5 0.10 19.30 6.12
C ARG A 5 0.26 18.18 5.12
N HIS A 6 -0.11 16.97 5.51
CA HIS A 6 -0.02 15.79 4.64
C HIS A 6 -0.85 14.65 5.25
N LEU A 7 -1.02 13.59 4.48
CA LEU A 7 -1.61 12.38 5.00
C LEU A 7 -0.56 11.63 5.83
N ALA A 8 -0.82 11.44 7.14
CA ALA A 8 0.18 10.83 8.02
C ALA A 8 0.17 9.31 7.91
N GLU A 9 -1.00 8.68 8.00
CA GLU A 9 -1.04 7.21 7.94
C GLU A 9 -2.36 6.69 7.38
N ILE A 10 -2.27 5.52 6.78
CA ILE A 10 -3.39 4.65 6.45
C ILE A 10 -3.20 3.38 7.28
N VAL A 11 -4.24 2.96 7.97
CA VAL A 11 -4.20 1.79 8.86
C VAL A 11 -5.04 0.67 8.25
N LEU A 12 -4.43 -0.49 8.08
CA LEU A 12 -5.03 -1.64 7.42
C LEU A 12 -5.06 -2.85 8.35
N TRP A 13 -6.12 -3.62 8.26
CA TRP A 13 -6.18 -4.92 8.92
C TRP A 13 -5.23 -5.92 8.26
N ALA A 14 -4.62 -6.79 9.05
CA ALA A 14 -3.76 -7.86 8.56
C ALA A 14 -4.19 -9.18 9.21
N ARG A 15 -4.88 -10.03 8.46
CA ARG A 15 -5.17 -11.39 8.90
C ARG A 15 -3.94 -12.27 8.82
N ASP A 16 -3.10 -12.03 7.81
CA ASP A 16 -1.81 -12.69 7.64
C ASP A 16 -0.73 -11.62 7.63
N MET A 17 -0.15 -11.36 8.80
CA MET A 17 0.83 -10.28 8.96
C MET A 17 2.08 -10.54 8.12
N ASP A 18 2.55 -11.79 8.04
CA ASP A 18 3.77 -12.10 7.29
C ASP A 18 3.58 -11.81 5.80
N ARG A 19 2.43 -12.14 5.24
CA ARG A 19 2.13 -11.86 3.83
C ARG A 19 1.96 -10.37 3.57
N MET A 20 1.34 -9.64 4.51
CA MET A 20 1.21 -8.20 4.38
C MET A 20 2.56 -7.50 4.47
N LEU A 21 3.46 -7.96 5.35
CA LEU A 21 4.84 -7.45 5.41
C LEU A 21 5.61 -7.78 4.16
N TRP A 22 5.45 -8.99 3.61
CA TRP A 22 6.06 -9.33 2.33
C TRP A 22 5.64 -8.33 1.24
N PHE A 23 4.34 -8.01 1.17
CA PHE A 23 3.83 -7.12 0.14
C PHE A 23 4.39 -5.69 0.30
N TYR A 24 4.20 -5.10 1.46
CA TYR A 24 4.56 -3.68 1.64
C TYR A 24 6.05 -3.45 1.87
N ARG A 25 6.70 -4.30 2.63
CA ARG A 25 8.12 -4.16 2.96
C ARG A 25 9.01 -4.75 1.88
N ASP A 26 8.79 -6.03 1.54
CA ASP A 26 9.74 -6.75 0.68
C ASP A 26 9.49 -6.46 -0.79
N LEU A 27 8.24 -6.43 -1.23
CA LEU A 27 7.88 -6.17 -2.61
C LEU A 27 8.02 -4.69 -2.96
N PHE A 28 7.42 -3.80 -2.17
CA PHE A 28 7.41 -2.37 -2.45
C PHE A 28 8.48 -1.57 -1.70
N GLY A 29 9.20 -2.17 -0.79
CA GLY A 29 10.36 -1.55 -0.16
C GLY A 29 10.07 -0.54 0.93
N LEU A 30 8.87 -0.57 1.53
CA LEU A 30 8.59 0.28 2.67
C LEU A 30 9.45 -0.15 3.88
N GLU A 31 9.90 0.82 4.65
CA GLU A 31 10.78 0.56 5.78
C GLU A 31 9.97 0.26 7.04
N LEU A 32 10.13 -0.94 7.58
CA LEU A 32 9.56 -1.30 8.88
C LEU A 32 10.40 -0.65 9.98
N PHE A 33 9.77 0.17 10.82
CA PHE A 33 10.49 0.90 11.88
C PHE A 33 9.90 0.72 13.27
N SER A 34 8.83 -0.06 13.42
CA SER A 34 8.32 -0.40 14.76
C SER A 34 9.22 -1.43 15.44
N PRO A 35 9.22 -1.47 16.80
CA PRO A 35 10.00 -2.49 17.51
C PRO A 35 9.57 -3.91 17.14
N PRO A 36 10.50 -4.88 17.16
CA PRO A 36 10.20 -6.25 16.71
C PRO A 36 9.12 -6.96 17.51
N ASP A 37 8.95 -6.62 18.76
CA ASP A 37 7.98 -7.23 19.68
C ASP A 37 6.65 -6.48 19.72
N PHE A 38 6.52 -5.39 18.97
CA PHE A 38 5.28 -4.64 18.91
C PHE A 38 4.27 -5.37 18.00
N PRO A 39 3.01 -5.55 18.41
CA PRO A 39 2.05 -6.31 17.61
C PRO A 39 1.68 -5.61 16.30
N ASN A 40 1.57 -4.29 16.31
CA ASN A 40 1.30 -3.51 15.09
C ASN A 40 2.60 -3.28 14.34
N ARG A 41 2.51 -3.19 13.01
CA ARG A 41 3.69 -2.93 12.17
C ARG A 41 3.55 -1.58 11.53
N PHE A 42 4.55 -0.72 11.77
CA PHE A 42 4.59 0.64 11.23
C PHE A 42 5.62 0.68 10.12
N LEU A 43 5.15 1.01 8.92
CA LEU A 43 5.97 1.04 7.70
C LEU A 43 6.04 2.48 7.17
N ARG A 44 7.25 2.95 6.92
CA ARG A 44 7.48 4.29 6.37
C ARG A 44 7.28 4.25 4.87
N ALA A 45 6.34 5.06 4.36
CA ALA A 45 6.05 5.17 2.93
C ALA A 45 6.68 6.42 2.31
N GLY A 46 6.93 7.43 3.11
CA GLY A 46 7.53 8.67 2.64
C GLY A 46 8.05 9.53 3.78
N PRO A 47 8.77 10.63 3.48
CA PRO A 47 9.42 11.45 4.50
C PRO A 47 8.46 12.26 5.38
N GLY A 48 7.26 12.56 4.88
CA GLY A 48 6.31 13.38 5.61
C GLY A 48 6.82 14.77 5.89
N GLU A 49 6.43 15.30 7.03
CA GLU A 49 6.84 16.64 7.47
C GLU A 49 7.06 16.62 8.98
N GLY A 50 8.06 17.36 9.43
CA GLY A 50 8.47 17.35 10.83
C GLY A 50 9.07 16.01 11.19
N SER A 51 8.60 15.40 12.25
CA SER A 51 9.02 14.07 12.67
C SER A 51 7.96 13.00 12.34
N ILE A 52 6.98 13.33 11.51
CA ILE A 52 5.86 12.45 11.19
C ILE A 52 5.97 12.03 9.71
N PRO A 53 6.41 10.79 9.44
CA PRO A 53 6.46 10.29 8.05
C PRO A 53 5.07 9.94 7.55
N GLU A 54 4.94 9.77 6.23
CA GLU A 54 3.78 9.05 5.69
C GLU A 54 3.95 7.57 6.00
N MET A 55 2.87 6.93 6.48
CA MET A 55 2.95 5.56 6.98
C MET A 55 1.82 4.68 6.48
N ILE A 56 2.15 3.41 6.29
CA ILE A 56 1.17 2.32 6.27
C ILE A 56 1.32 1.60 7.60
N VAL A 57 0.22 1.42 8.31
CA VAL A 57 0.21 0.72 9.59
C VAL A 57 -0.63 -0.54 9.45
N LEU A 58 -0.08 -1.67 9.86
CA LEU A 58 -0.75 -2.96 9.81
C LEU A 58 -1.12 -3.39 11.23
N ILE A 59 -2.39 -3.70 11.43
CA ILE A 59 -2.91 -4.14 12.72
C ILE A 59 -3.40 -5.57 12.59
N PRO A 60 -2.98 -6.48 13.48
CA PRO A 60 -3.49 -7.85 13.46
C PRO A 60 -5.02 -7.86 13.58
N HIS A 61 -5.67 -8.57 12.66
CA HIS A 61 -7.12 -8.68 12.69
C HIS A 61 -7.54 -9.59 13.87
N PRO A 62 -8.55 -9.20 14.66
CA PRO A 62 -8.98 -10.02 15.80
C PRO A 62 -9.61 -11.36 15.40
N ASP A 63 -10.05 -11.48 14.14
CA ASP A 63 -10.60 -12.72 13.59
C ASP A 63 -9.86 -13.07 12.31
N PRO A 64 -8.63 -13.66 12.41
CA PRO A 64 -7.83 -13.96 11.23
C PRO A 64 -8.42 -15.05 10.33
N GLU A 65 -9.37 -15.82 10.83
CA GLU A 65 -10.07 -16.86 10.05
C GLU A 65 -11.36 -16.33 9.43
N GLY A 66 -11.74 -15.09 9.74
CA GLY A 66 -12.98 -14.50 9.23
C GLY A 66 -12.94 -14.27 7.73
N ALA A 67 -14.14 -14.28 7.12
CA ALA A 67 -14.27 -13.99 5.70
C ALA A 67 -14.20 -12.48 5.44
N PHE A 68 -13.57 -12.10 4.33
CA PHE A 68 -13.65 -10.73 3.83
C PHE A 68 -14.90 -10.53 2.99
N ALA A 69 -15.30 -9.28 2.85
CA ALA A 69 -16.27 -8.90 1.85
C ALA A 69 -15.65 -9.10 0.46
N ASP A 70 -16.24 -9.98 -0.35
CA ASP A 70 -15.74 -10.26 -1.70
C ASP A 70 -16.01 -9.12 -2.67
N GLN A 71 -17.06 -8.34 -2.40
CA GLN A 71 -17.47 -7.24 -3.26
C GLN A 71 -16.80 -5.95 -2.81
N LYS A 72 -16.10 -5.31 -3.72
CA LYS A 72 -15.38 -4.07 -3.44
C LYS A 72 -16.31 -2.96 -2.93
N GLU A 73 -17.54 -2.91 -3.43
CA GLU A 73 -18.51 -1.88 -3.10
C GLU A 73 -18.91 -1.86 -1.63
N VAL A 74 -18.76 -2.99 -0.93
CA VAL A 74 -19.09 -3.05 0.50
C VAL A 74 -17.88 -2.81 1.41
N ARG A 75 -16.71 -2.56 0.83
CA ARG A 75 -15.51 -2.19 1.59
C ARG A 75 -15.42 -0.67 1.68
N PRO A 76 -15.07 -0.12 2.86
CA PRO A 76 -14.93 1.34 3.00
C PRO A 76 -13.80 1.92 2.15
N LEU A 77 -12.69 1.19 2.02
CA LEU A 77 -11.56 1.64 1.23
C LEU A 77 -11.72 1.18 -0.21
N HIS A 78 -11.77 2.14 -1.14
CA HIS A 78 -11.80 1.82 -2.57
C HIS A 78 -10.43 1.36 -3.06
N HIS A 79 -9.41 2.17 -2.82
CA HIS A 79 -8.00 1.82 -3.08
C HIS A 79 -7.09 2.84 -2.42
N LEU A 80 -5.81 2.53 -2.40
CA LEU A 80 -4.77 3.49 -2.02
C LEU A 80 -3.73 3.55 -3.14
N ALA A 81 -2.96 4.63 -3.20
CA ALA A 81 -2.01 4.82 -4.27
C ALA A 81 -0.66 5.28 -3.74
N PHE A 82 0.40 4.77 -4.36
CA PHE A 82 1.78 5.22 -4.13
C PHE A 82 2.29 5.93 -5.36
N ASN A 83 3.02 7.02 -5.15
CA ASN A 83 3.80 7.67 -6.19
C ASN A 83 5.23 7.11 -6.14
N VAL A 84 5.71 6.62 -7.28
CA VAL A 84 7.08 6.10 -7.39
C VAL A 84 7.84 6.91 -8.45
N GLY A 85 9.17 6.80 -8.44
CA GLY A 85 9.97 7.44 -9.47
C GLY A 85 9.72 6.81 -10.83
N ALA A 86 9.88 7.62 -11.89
CA ALA A 86 9.68 7.13 -13.26
C ALA A 86 10.62 5.97 -13.57
N ASP A 87 11.84 5.99 -13.03
CA ASP A 87 12.81 4.92 -13.25
C ASP A 87 12.47 3.64 -12.52
N ASP A 88 11.66 3.71 -11.47
CA ASP A 88 11.28 2.56 -10.66
C ASP A 88 10.01 1.88 -11.15
N TYR A 89 9.19 2.58 -11.92
CA TYR A 89 7.85 2.12 -12.30
C TYR A 89 7.90 0.77 -13.03
N ASP A 90 8.69 0.68 -14.10
CA ASP A 90 8.76 -0.54 -14.90
C ASP A 90 9.34 -1.72 -14.10
N ARG A 91 10.33 -1.43 -13.26
CA ARG A 91 10.94 -2.44 -12.39
C ARG A 91 9.93 -2.99 -11.37
N LEU A 92 9.14 -2.11 -10.77
CA LEU A 92 8.12 -2.53 -9.80
C LEU A 92 6.99 -3.32 -10.47
N GLU A 93 6.57 -2.89 -11.67
CA GLU A 93 5.57 -3.64 -12.43
C GLU A 93 6.06 -5.06 -12.74
N GLN A 94 7.29 -5.20 -13.20
CA GLN A 94 7.88 -6.52 -13.48
C GLN A 94 8.02 -7.34 -12.21
N LYS A 95 8.43 -6.73 -11.11
CA LYS A 95 8.55 -7.39 -9.81
C LYS A 95 7.20 -7.96 -9.34
N CYS A 96 6.13 -7.22 -9.55
CA CYS A 96 4.78 -7.69 -9.24
C CYS A 96 4.39 -8.89 -10.12
N ARG A 97 4.67 -8.82 -11.42
CA ARG A 97 4.39 -9.93 -12.34
C ARG A 97 5.19 -11.18 -11.96
N ASP A 98 6.46 -11.02 -11.64
CA ASP A 98 7.34 -12.12 -11.23
C ASP A 98 6.86 -12.77 -9.92
N ALA A 99 6.23 -11.98 -9.06
CA ALA A 99 5.65 -12.47 -7.81
C ALA A 99 4.30 -13.17 -7.99
N GLY A 100 3.79 -13.24 -9.23
CA GLY A 100 2.52 -13.89 -9.54
C GLY A 100 1.29 -13.04 -9.30
N LEU A 101 1.46 -11.73 -9.11
CA LEU A 101 0.34 -10.83 -8.92
C LEU A 101 -0.33 -10.50 -10.26
N GLU A 102 -1.65 -10.35 -10.24
CA GLU A 102 -2.38 -9.86 -11.40
C GLU A 102 -2.18 -8.35 -11.50
N VAL A 103 -1.43 -7.92 -12.51
CA VAL A 103 -1.17 -6.50 -12.77
C VAL A 103 -2.21 -5.97 -13.74
N ARG A 104 -2.92 -4.93 -13.34
CA ARG A 104 -3.96 -4.32 -14.17
C ARG A 104 -3.53 -2.90 -14.52
N GLY A 105 -3.63 -2.54 -15.80
CA GLY A 105 -3.35 -1.20 -16.25
C GLY A 105 -4.52 -0.26 -15.97
N GLY A 106 -4.24 1.04 -16.06
CA GLY A 106 -5.27 2.05 -15.86
C GLY A 106 -4.89 3.38 -16.46
N VAL A 107 -5.85 4.29 -16.46
CA VAL A 107 -5.67 5.68 -16.88
C VAL A 107 -6.23 6.56 -15.77
N HIS A 108 -5.37 7.44 -15.26
CA HIS A 108 -5.81 8.38 -14.23
C HIS A 108 -6.75 9.42 -14.88
N PRO A 109 -7.91 9.71 -14.29
CA PRO A 109 -8.89 10.60 -14.93
C PRO A 109 -8.45 12.06 -15.00
N ILE A 110 -7.51 12.48 -14.15
CA ILE A 110 -7.13 13.90 -14.02
C ILE A 110 -5.64 14.12 -14.32
N LEU A 111 -4.77 13.25 -13.81
CA LEU A 111 -3.32 13.49 -13.87
C LEU A 111 -2.68 12.79 -15.06
N PRO A 112 -1.64 13.41 -15.67
CA PRO A 112 -0.89 12.80 -16.77
C PRO A 112 0.18 11.86 -16.22
N VAL A 113 -0.25 10.74 -15.66
CA VAL A 113 0.62 9.76 -15.01
C VAL A 113 0.44 8.39 -15.65
N ARG A 114 1.47 7.55 -15.51
CA ARG A 114 1.39 6.13 -15.77
C ARG A 114 0.87 5.47 -14.50
N THR A 115 0.04 4.44 -14.63
CA THR A 115 -0.50 3.78 -13.45
C THR A 115 -0.77 2.30 -13.70
N PHE A 116 -0.55 1.48 -12.68
CA PHE A 116 -1.02 0.10 -12.65
C PHE A 116 -1.57 -0.23 -11.25
N TYR A 117 -2.34 -1.30 -11.18
CA TYR A 117 -3.02 -1.76 -9.97
C TYR A 117 -2.66 -3.20 -9.66
N VAL A 118 -2.46 -3.49 -8.38
CA VAL A 118 -2.34 -4.86 -7.84
C VAL A 118 -3.13 -4.93 -6.54
N ASP A 119 -3.51 -6.14 -6.14
CA ASP A 119 -4.16 -6.33 -4.84
C ASP A 119 -3.13 -6.79 -3.82
N ASP A 120 -3.22 -6.25 -2.60
CA ASP A 120 -2.43 -6.78 -1.49
C ASP A 120 -3.04 -8.12 -0.99
N PRO A 121 -2.36 -8.84 -0.09
CA PRO A 121 -2.87 -10.14 0.39
C PRO A 121 -4.22 -10.08 1.12
N GLU A 122 -4.63 -8.90 1.59
CA GLU A 122 -5.93 -8.69 2.21
C GLU A 122 -7.00 -8.33 1.19
N GLY A 123 -6.64 -8.18 -0.09
CA GLY A 123 -7.54 -7.78 -1.14
C GLY A 123 -7.74 -6.28 -1.29
N ASN A 124 -6.94 -5.46 -0.61
CA ASN A 124 -6.97 -4.02 -0.86
C ASN A 124 -6.34 -3.73 -2.22
N GLU A 125 -7.00 -2.93 -3.02
CA GLU A 125 -6.44 -2.51 -4.30
C GLU A 125 -5.38 -1.43 -4.07
N VAL A 126 -4.21 -1.62 -4.66
CA VAL A 126 -3.07 -0.70 -4.53
C VAL A 126 -2.70 -0.20 -5.92
N GLU A 127 -2.73 1.09 -6.09
CA GLU A 127 -2.35 1.76 -7.34
C GLU A 127 -0.92 2.26 -7.22
N ILE A 128 -0.13 2.02 -8.26
CA ILE A 128 1.23 2.54 -8.37
C ILE A 128 1.23 3.55 -9.50
N MET A 129 1.64 4.77 -9.25
CA MET A 129 1.67 5.80 -10.27
C MET A 129 3.04 6.47 -10.33
N ALA A 130 3.39 6.93 -11.52
CA ALA A 130 4.62 7.65 -11.77
C ALA A 130 4.36 8.73 -12.81
N PRO A 131 5.19 9.78 -12.84
CA PRO A 131 5.10 10.80 -13.91
C PRO A 131 5.19 10.14 -15.29
N ALA A 132 4.37 10.63 -16.19
CA ALA A 132 4.35 10.13 -17.58
C ALA A 132 5.62 10.53 -18.32
#